data_feef19f2bc9998486ccfc4c375ff78ca
#
_entry.id   feef19f2bc9998486ccfc4c375ff78ca
#
_cell.length_a   1.000
_cell.length_b   1.000
_cell.length_c   1.000
_cell.angle_alpha   90.00
_cell.angle_beta   90.00
_cell.angle_gamma   90.00
#
_symmetry.space_group_name_H-M   'P 1'
#
loop_
_entity.id
_entity.type
_entity.pdbx_description
1 polymer ?
#
loop_
_entity_poly.entity_id
_entity_poly.type
_entity_poly.pdbx_seq_one_letter_code
_entity_poly.pdbx_strand_id
1 'polypeptide(L)'
;MDKGHGRLERRTLTATSVLNAHLDWPGVGQVCQVYRERTIRGEKTTETVYYVTSLSRRRADAGRLLTLIRGHWGAIANGLHWVRDVTLDEDRCPICTGHAPQNLAALRNAALNWLRQLGTDNFASKLRIFTRNSQRLFAMFGYVK
;
A
#
# COMPACT_ATOMS: atom_id res chain seq x y z
N MET A 1 -3.35 18.18 8.50
CA MET A 1 -4.38 18.71 7.59
C MET A 1 -3.81 18.64 6.19
N ASP A 2 -4.45 17.94 5.28
CA ASP A 2 -3.96 17.74 3.92
C ASP A 2 -4.88 18.47 2.93
N LYS A 3 -4.28 19.23 2.01
CA LYS A 3 -5.00 19.95 0.96
C LYS A 3 -4.44 19.54 -0.40
N GLY A 4 -5.29 19.01 -1.28
CA GLY A 4 -4.89 18.61 -2.63
C GLY A 4 -6.08 18.27 -3.51
N HIS A 5 -5.99 18.57 -4.81
CA HIS A 5 -6.98 18.21 -5.83
C HIS A 5 -8.42 18.67 -5.49
N GLY A 6 -8.59 19.88 -4.90
CA GLY A 6 -9.90 20.39 -4.47
C GLY A 6 -10.50 19.71 -3.25
N ARG A 7 -9.72 18.89 -2.52
CA ARG A 7 -10.11 18.17 -1.32
C ARG A 7 -9.37 18.72 -0.11
N LEU A 8 -10.11 18.95 0.97
CA LEU A 8 -9.57 19.23 2.29
C LEU A 8 -9.80 18.01 3.18
N GLU A 9 -8.74 17.50 3.81
CA GLU A 9 -8.85 16.33 4.68
C GLU A 9 -8.15 16.59 6.02
N ARG A 10 -8.86 16.28 7.10
CA ARG A 10 -8.36 16.30 8.48
C ARG A 10 -8.49 14.91 9.07
N ARG A 11 -7.41 14.41 9.66
CA ARG A 11 -7.41 13.15 10.41
C ARG A 11 -6.95 13.41 11.84
N THR A 12 -7.65 12.81 12.78
CA THR A 12 -7.30 12.80 14.19
C THR A 12 -7.20 11.35 14.65
N LEU A 13 -6.11 11.00 15.32
CA LEU A 13 -5.91 9.67 15.88
C LEU A 13 -5.89 9.76 17.39
N THR A 14 -6.69 8.94 18.04
CA THR A 14 -6.65 8.68 19.47
C THR A 14 -6.20 7.24 19.69
N ALA A 15 -5.25 7.01 20.60
CA ALA A 15 -4.75 5.67 20.93
C ALA A 15 -4.81 5.43 22.43
N THR A 16 -5.17 4.20 22.83
CA THR A 16 -5.24 3.78 24.23
C THR A 16 -4.75 2.36 24.39
N SER A 17 -4.17 2.05 25.56
CA SER A 17 -3.85 0.69 26.00
C SER A 17 -4.87 0.15 27.02
N VAL A 18 -5.81 0.97 27.51
CA VAL A 18 -6.78 0.58 28.53
C VAL A 18 -7.67 -0.58 28.05
N LEU A 19 -8.01 -0.59 26.76
CA LEU A 19 -8.87 -1.62 26.18
C LEU A 19 -8.18 -2.96 25.97
N ASN A 20 -6.86 -3.03 26.11
CA ASN A 20 -6.11 -4.29 25.88
C ASN A 20 -6.56 -5.42 26.81
N ALA A 21 -6.94 -5.09 28.06
CA ALA A 21 -7.44 -6.07 29.03
C ALA A 21 -8.83 -6.65 28.67
N HIS A 22 -9.57 -5.99 27.78
CA HIS A 22 -10.92 -6.38 27.35
C HIS A 22 -10.94 -7.06 25.99
N LEU A 23 -9.79 -7.10 25.30
CA LEU A 23 -9.66 -7.72 24.00
C LEU A 23 -9.00 -9.08 24.14
N ASP A 24 -9.69 -10.13 23.75
CA ASP A 24 -9.10 -11.47 23.63
C ASP A 24 -8.30 -11.58 22.32
N TRP A 25 -7.25 -10.76 22.23
CA TRP A 25 -6.37 -10.71 21.07
C TRP A 25 -4.90 -10.72 21.51
N PRO A 26 -4.19 -11.81 21.32
CA PRO A 26 -2.79 -11.95 21.76
C PRO A 26 -1.89 -10.88 21.14
N GLY A 27 -1.08 -10.23 21.98
CA GLY A 27 -0.06 -9.28 21.52
C GLY A 27 -0.54 -7.87 21.19
N VAL A 28 -1.78 -7.51 21.52
CA VAL A 28 -2.26 -6.12 21.37
C VAL A 28 -1.48 -5.18 22.29
N GLY A 29 -0.83 -4.18 21.72
CA GLY A 29 -0.14 -3.10 22.44
C GLY A 29 -1.01 -1.86 22.63
N GLN A 30 -1.81 -1.49 21.63
CA GLN A 30 -2.73 -0.35 21.67
C GLN A 30 -3.93 -0.56 20.74
N VAL A 31 -5.05 0.08 21.10
CA VAL A 31 -6.22 0.28 20.23
C VAL A 31 -6.23 1.72 19.77
N CYS A 32 -6.49 1.95 18.48
CA CYS A 32 -6.49 3.26 17.87
C CYS A 32 -7.83 3.54 17.22
N GLN A 33 -8.30 4.77 17.36
CA GLN A 33 -9.43 5.33 16.62
C GLN A 33 -8.91 6.43 15.69
N VAL A 34 -9.18 6.31 14.41
CA VAL A 34 -8.90 7.35 13.42
C VAL A 34 -10.21 7.97 13.00
N TYR A 35 -10.40 9.23 13.35
CA TYR A 35 -11.49 10.06 12.87
C TYR A 35 -11.01 10.87 11.67
N ARG A 36 -11.72 10.76 10.56
CA ARG A 36 -11.43 11.43 9.30
C ARG A 36 -12.58 12.32 8.87
N GLU A 37 -12.29 13.61 8.67
CA GLU A 37 -13.16 14.56 8.02
C GLU A 37 -12.64 14.85 6.62
N ARG A 38 -13.51 14.82 5.63
CA ARG A 38 -13.19 15.14 4.24
C ARG A 38 -14.20 16.15 3.72
N THR A 39 -13.70 17.23 3.13
CA THR A 39 -14.53 18.22 2.44
C THR A 39 -14.16 18.22 0.96
N ILE A 40 -15.12 17.93 0.09
CA ILE A 40 -14.99 17.93 -1.36
C ILE A 40 -16.11 18.82 -1.91
N ARG A 41 -15.73 19.85 -2.66
CA ARG A 41 -16.69 20.79 -3.28
C ARG A 41 -17.71 21.38 -2.28
N GLY A 42 -17.29 21.61 -1.03
CA GLY A 42 -18.16 22.12 0.04
C GLY A 42 -18.93 21.05 0.83
N GLU A 43 -19.03 19.83 0.33
CA GLU A 43 -19.66 18.72 1.05
C GLU A 43 -18.70 18.10 2.07
N LYS A 44 -19.14 17.98 3.31
CA LYS A 44 -18.37 17.39 4.40
C LYS A 44 -18.82 15.96 4.67
N THR A 45 -17.89 15.02 4.61
CA THR A 45 -18.08 13.62 5.03
C THR A 45 -17.18 13.29 6.19
N THR A 46 -17.65 12.42 7.08
CA THR A 46 -16.88 11.94 8.25
C THR A 46 -16.84 10.43 8.26
N GLU A 47 -15.73 9.89 8.76
CA GLU A 47 -15.54 8.45 8.88
C GLU A 47 -14.72 8.16 10.14
N THR A 48 -15.11 7.11 10.87
CA THR A 48 -14.37 6.60 12.02
C THR A 48 -13.93 5.17 11.74
N VAL A 49 -12.64 4.90 11.88
CA VAL A 49 -12.07 3.57 11.70
C VAL A 49 -11.24 3.19 12.91
N TYR A 50 -11.38 1.94 13.36
CA TYR A 50 -10.62 1.40 14.49
C TYR A 50 -9.50 0.49 14.00
N TYR A 51 -8.37 0.55 14.68
CA TYR A 51 -7.19 -0.26 14.42
C TYR A 51 -6.67 -0.85 15.72
N VAL A 52 -6.04 -2.01 15.63
CA VAL A 52 -5.25 -2.60 16.69
C VAL A 52 -3.79 -2.68 16.25
N THR A 53 -2.87 -2.56 17.19
CA THR A 53 -1.44 -2.66 16.93
C THR A 53 -0.71 -3.38 18.07
N SER A 54 0.33 -4.11 17.74
CA SER A 54 1.26 -4.70 18.73
C SER A 54 2.27 -3.68 19.29
N LEU A 55 2.33 -2.46 18.71
CA LEU A 55 3.22 -1.42 19.19
C LEU A 55 2.73 -0.85 20.53
N SER A 56 3.56 -0.90 21.55
CA SER A 56 3.27 -0.25 22.83
C SER A 56 3.35 1.27 22.71
N ARG A 57 2.73 2.00 23.67
CA ARG A 57 2.78 3.46 23.72
C ARG A 57 4.21 4.03 23.79
N ARG A 58 5.15 3.27 24.39
CA ARG A 58 6.57 3.67 24.42
C ARG A 58 7.24 3.60 23.04
N ARG A 59 6.80 2.70 22.17
CA ARG A 59 7.36 2.50 20.83
C ARG A 59 6.69 3.36 19.76
N ALA A 60 5.43 3.71 19.95
CA ALA A 60 4.69 4.56 19.00
C ALA A 60 3.62 5.38 19.74
N ASP A 61 3.73 6.68 19.64
CA ASP A 61 2.70 7.63 20.02
C ASP A 61 1.62 7.76 18.93
N ALA A 62 0.59 8.56 19.19
CA ALA A 62 -0.51 8.78 18.24
C ALA A 62 -0.06 9.36 16.89
N GLY A 63 0.93 10.26 16.88
CA GLY A 63 1.49 10.86 15.67
C GLY A 63 2.20 9.82 14.79
N ARG A 64 3.06 8.99 15.41
CA ARG A 64 3.74 7.90 14.71
C ARG A 64 2.75 6.85 14.19
N LEU A 65 1.74 6.47 14.98
CA LEU A 65 0.70 5.53 14.55
C LEU A 65 -0.09 6.07 13.35
N LEU A 66 -0.45 7.36 13.35
CA LEU A 66 -1.11 7.99 12.21
C LEU A 66 -0.24 7.96 10.96
N THR A 67 1.07 8.19 11.10
CA THR A 67 2.03 8.10 10.00
C THR A 67 2.14 6.69 9.44
N LEU A 68 2.20 5.67 10.31
CA LEU A 68 2.24 4.26 9.90
C LEU A 68 0.97 3.83 9.17
N ILE A 69 -0.21 4.20 9.69
CA ILE A 69 -1.50 3.89 9.04
C ILE A 69 -1.59 4.55 7.66
N ARG A 70 -1.17 5.81 7.54
CA ARG A 70 -1.14 6.51 6.24
C ARG A 70 -0.14 5.89 5.27
N GLY A 71 1.05 5.54 5.77
CA GLY A 71 2.09 4.87 4.97
C GLY A 71 1.65 3.51 4.46
N HIS A 72 0.95 2.73 5.27
CA HIS A 72 0.39 1.44 4.86
C HIS A 72 -0.52 1.60 3.63
N TRP A 73 -1.49 2.50 3.68
CA TRP A 73 -2.41 2.73 2.56
C TRP A 73 -1.71 3.34 1.34
N GLY A 74 -0.75 4.23 1.54
CA GLY A 74 0.00 4.86 0.45
C GLY A 74 0.97 3.90 -0.24
N ALA A 75 1.80 3.22 0.53
CA ALA A 75 2.86 2.37 -0.01
C ALA A 75 2.39 0.98 -0.42
N ILE A 76 1.51 0.35 0.37
CA ILE A 76 1.09 -1.04 0.16
C ILE A 76 -0.15 -1.08 -0.73
N ALA A 77 -1.27 -0.48 -0.30
CA ALA A 77 -2.52 -0.59 -1.05
C ALA A 77 -2.44 0.13 -2.41
N ASN A 78 -2.00 1.39 -2.43
CA ASN A 78 -1.94 2.17 -3.67
C ASN A 78 -0.64 1.96 -4.46
N GLY A 79 0.45 1.61 -3.80
CA GLY A 79 1.75 1.45 -4.45
C GLY A 79 2.02 0.02 -4.93
N LEU A 80 1.78 -0.99 -4.10
CA LEU A 80 2.11 -2.37 -4.43
C LEU A 80 0.91 -3.13 -4.99
N HIS A 81 -0.20 -3.18 -4.24
CA HIS A 81 -1.38 -3.96 -4.62
C HIS A 81 -1.98 -3.42 -5.91
N TRP A 82 -2.19 -2.11 -6.03
CA TRP A 82 -2.72 -1.52 -7.25
C TRP A 82 -1.87 -1.83 -8.50
N VAL A 83 -0.54 -1.83 -8.36
CA VAL A 83 0.34 -2.18 -9.49
C VAL A 83 0.21 -3.65 -9.87
N ARG A 84 0.07 -4.55 -8.90
CA ARG A 84 -0.14 -5.99 -9.17
C ARG A 84 -1.49 -6.24 -9.81
N ASP A 85 -2.55 -5.68 -9.23
CA ASP A 85 -3.93 -5.98 -9.62
C ASP A 85 -4.30 -5.28 -10.94
N VAL A 86 -3.90 -4.02 -11.11
CA VAL A 86 -4.28 -3.21 -12.28
C VAL A 86 -3.22 -3.24 -13.38
N THR A 87 -1.93 -3.09 -13.04
CA THR A 87 -0.89 -3.00 -14.07
C THR A 87 -0.43 -4.36 -14.56
N LEU A 88 -0.32 -5.36 -13.67
CA LEU A 88 0.05 -6.73 -14.00
C LEU A 88 -1.14 -7.68 -14.14
N ASP A 89 -2.37 -7.15 -13.97
CA ASP A 89 -3.65 -7.86 -14.13
C ASP A 89 -3.70 -9.18 -13.34
N GLU A 90 -3.19 -9.15 -12.09
CA GLU A 90 -3.05 -10.36 -11.27
C GLU A 90 -4.40 -10.95 -10.90
N ASP A 91 -5.39 -10.12 -10.56
CA ASP A 91 -6.74 -10.54 -10.16
C ASP A 91 -7.51 -11.24 -11.30
N ARG A 92 -7.17 -10.93 -12.56
CA ARG A 92 -7.80 -11.55 -13.72
C ARG A 92 -7.01 -12.75 -14.28
N CYS A 93 -5.92 -13.14 -13.62
CA CYS A 93 -5.09 -14.22 -14.10
C CYS A 93 -5.85 -15.56 -14.01
N PRO A 94 -6.13 -16.26 -15.14
CA PRO A 94 -6.92 -17.49 -15.14
C PRO A 94 -6.12 -18.70 -14.63
N ILE A 95 -4.85 -18.55 -14.37
CA ILE A 95 -3.96 -19.63 -13.94
C ILE A 95 -4.18 -19.88 -12.45
N CYS A 96 -4.89 -20.98 -12.12
CA CYS A 96 -5.30 -21.31 -10.76
C CYS A 96 -4.92 -22.75 -10.33
N THR A 97 -4.14 -23.50 -11.15
CA THR A 97 -3.86 -24.91 -10.90
C THR A 97 -2.49 -25.13 -10.25
N GLY A 98 -2.44 -25.99 -9.23
CA GLY A 98 -1.22 -26.43 -8.55
C GLY A 98 -0.43 -25.24 -7.96
N HIS A 99 0.87 -25.21 -8.16
CA HIS A 99 1.77 -24.16 -7.67
C HIS A 99 1.92 -22.98 -8.63
N ALA A 100 1.23 -22.98 -9.78
CA ALA A 100 1.38 -21.95 -10.79
C ALA A 100 0.98 -20.54 -10.28
N PRO A 101 -0.09 -20.35 -9.49
CA PRO A 101 -0.43 -19.03 -8.93
C PRO A 101 0.68 -18.46 -8.04
N GLN A 102 1.25 -19.28 -7.17
CA GLN A 102 2.34 -18.88 -6.27
C GLN A 102 3.60 -18.51 -7.04
N ASN A 103 3.97 -19.32 -8.06
CA ASN A 103 5.13 -19.06 -8.89
C ASN A 103 4.96 -17.76 -9.69
N LEU A 104 3.78 -17.50 -10.24
CA LEU A 104 3.49 -16.25 -10.95
C LEU A 104 3.52 -15.04 -10.01
N ALA A 105 2.98 -15.16 -8.81
CA ALA A 105 3.05 -14.10 -7.81
C ALA A 105 4.51 -13.79 -7.42
N ALA A 106 5.34 -14.82 -7.26
CA ALA A 106 6.77 -14.66 -6.99
C ALA A 106 7.51 -13.96 -8.15
N LEU A 107 7.23 -14.37 -9.40
CA LEU A 107 7.81 -13.74 -10.59
C LEU A 107 7.38 -12.27 -10.74
N ARG A 108 6.10 -11.95 -10.51
CA ARG A 108 5.61 -10.56 -10.52
C ARG A 108 6.30 -9.72 -9.45
N ASN A 109 6.45 -10.25 -8.24
CA ASN A 109 7.16 -9.56 -7.16
C ASN A 109 8.64 -9.32 -7.51
N ALA A 110 9.32 -10.30 -8.08
CA ALA A 110 10.72 -10.16 -8.52
C ALA A 110 10.85 -9.08 -9.59
N ALA A 111 9.96 -9.10 -10.60
CA ALA A 111 9.93 -8.09 -11.66
C ALA A 111 9.67 -6.67 -11.11
N LEU A 112 8.71 -6.52 -10.19
CA LEU A 112 8.42 -5.23 -9.56
C LEU A 112 9.58 -4.71 -8.72
N ASN A 113 10.23 -5.58 -7.94
CA ASN A 113 11.39 -5.20 -7.14
C ASN A 113 12.55 -4.75 -8.03
N TRP A 114 12.80 -5.48 -9.10
CA TRP A 114 13.83 -5.12 -10.06
C TRP A 114 13.56 -3.77 -10.74
N LEU A 115 12.33 -3.55 -11.23
CA LEU A 115 11.93 -2.26 -11.81
C LEU A 115 12.06 -1.10 -10.82
N ARG A 116 11.77 -1.32 -9.53
CA ARG A 116 11.97 -0.32 -8.47
C ARG A 116 13.44 0.00 -8.26
N GLN A 117 14.32 -0.99 -8.24
CA GLN A 117 15.76 -0.78 -8.14
C GLN A 117 16.32 0.06 -9.31
N LEU A 118 15.65 0.01 -10.46
CA LEU A 118 15.98 0.83 -11.64
C LEU A 118 15.34 2.25 -11.57
N GLY A 119 14.78 2.64 -10.44
CA GLY A 119 14.17 3.96 -10.26
C GLY A 119 12.88 4.16 -11.07
N THR A 120 12.12 3.08 -11.33
CA THR A 120 10.87 3.20 -12.10
C THR A 120 9.74 3.74 -11.23
N ASP A 121 9.23 4.91 -11.54
CA ASP A 121 8.07 5.52 -10.87
C ASP A 121 6.74 5.14 -11.53
N ASN A 122 6.73 4.92 -12.84
CA ASN A 122 5.54 4.55 -13.62
C ASN A 122 5.70 3.18 -14.28
N PHE A 123 5.26 2.14 -13.58
CA PHE A 123 5.33 0.74 -14.02
C PHE A 123 4.57 0.49 -15.32
N ALA A 124 3.35 1.02 -15.45
CA ALA A 124 2.53 0.82 -16.66
C ALA A 124 3.21 1.41 -17.90
N SER A 125 3.81 2.59 -17.79
CA SER A 125 4.57 3.20 -18.88
C SER A 125 5.81 2.37 -19.25
N LYS A 126 6.54 1.89 -18.25
CA LYS A 126 7.76 1.09 -18.47
C LYS A 126 7.43 -0.25 -19.15
N LEU A 127 6.36 -0.91 -18.72
CA LEU A 127 5.90 -2.16 -19.36
C LEU A 127 5.49 -1.93 -20.82
N ARG A 128 4.76 -0.85 -21.14
CA ARG A 128 4.43 -0.51 -22.53
C ARG A 128 5.66 -0.29 -23.40
N ILE A 129 6.71 0.33 -22.86
CA ILE A 129 7.98 0.52 -23.56
C ILE A 129 8.63 -0.83 -23.87
N PHE A 130 8.67 -1.76 -22.91
CA PHE A 130 9.27 -3.09 -23.11
C PHE A 130 8.44 -3.95 -24.08
N THR A 131 7.11 -3.87 -24.02
CA THR A 131 6.25 -4.58 -24.97
C THR A 131 6.45 -4.09 -26.41
N ARG A 132 6.67 -2.78 -26.60
CA ARG A 132 6.91 -2.20 -27.94
C ARG A 132 8.35 -2.43 -28.42
N ASN A 133 9.30 -2.54 -27.53
CA ASN A 133 10.72 -2.72 -27.85
C ASN A 133 11.38 -3.67 -26.85
N SER A 134 11.33 -4.96 -27.17
CA SER A 134 11.94 -6.02 -26.35
C SER A 134 13.47 -5.92 -26.27
N GLN A 135 14.12 -5.30 -27.26
CA GLN A 135 15.59 -5.10 -27.24
C GLN A 135 15.99 -4.24 -26.02
N ARG A 136 15.19 -3.25 -25.67
CA ARG A 136 15.44 -2.45 -24.45
C ARG A 136 15.36 -3.28 -23.17
N LEU A 137 14.46 -4.27 -23.13
CA LEU A 137 14.39 -5.20 -22.01
C LEU A 137 15.64 -6.09 -21.97
N PHE A 138 16.04 -6.67 -23.10
CA PHE A 138 17.23 -7.51 -23.17
C PHE A 138 18.52 -6.75 -22.89
N ALA A 139 18.63 -5.49 -23.34
CA ALA A 139 19.76 -4.64 -23.01
C ALA A 139 19.91 -4.42 -21.49
N MET A 140 18.81 -4.33 -20.75
CA MET A 140 18.84 -4.19 -19.28
C MET A 140 19.38 -5.45 -18.58
N PHE A 141 19.27 -6.62 -19.21
CA PHE A 141 19.88 -7.87 -18.73
C PHE A 141 21.29 -8.09 -19.27
N GLY A 142 21.85 -7.16 -20.06
CA GLY A 142 23.18 -7.29 -20.64
C GLY A 142 23.26 -8.24 -21.85
N TYR A 143 22.11 -8.68 -22.39
CA TYR A 143 22.08 -9.59 -23.55
C TYR A 143 22.23 -8.89 -24.91
N VAL A 144 22.10 -7.57 -24.95
CA VAL A 144 22.25 -6.77 -26.19
C VAL A 144 23.06 -5.53 -25.83
N LYS A 145 24.14 -5.27 -26.64
CA LYS A 145 24.90 -4.03 -26.59
C LYS A 145 24.24 -2.96 -27.46
#